data_fec71a2a0c246f7877095808daab70fa
#
_entry.id   fec71a2a0c246f7877095808daab70fa
#
_cell.length_a   1.000
_cell.length_b   1.000
_cell.length_c   1.000
_cell.angle_alpha   90.00
_cell.angle_beta   90.00
_cell.angle_gamma   90.00
#
_symmetry.space_group_name_H-M   'P 1'
#
loop_
_entity.id
_entity.type
_entity.pdbx_description
1 polymer ?
#
loop_
_entity_poly.entity_id
_entity_poly.type
_entity_poly.pdbx_seq_one_letter_code
_entity_poly.pdbx_strand_id
1 'polypeptide(L)'
;MREPFIKFVENQFNFKALIITCGLPGTWKTETAAEISKIKGYRIIRSDIVRLDVLKNEDIFDPKIASNMDKRMAVYNELFRQAEEFIEQNKETVILDATFVTQELRKKAAKIAANYNMVFLILQTSCSEEASISRIMKRTKENYESNALTAEAYQNNKKKFEPVKIKDLKKLNPDLKIMHLTVETEYDPPETWYFIDLKKL
;
A
#
# COMPACT_ATOMS: atom_id res chain seq x y z
N MET A 1 -15.13 4.16 14.35
CA MET A 1 -15.78 2.88 14.00
C MET A 1 -14.91 1.73 14.48
N ARG A 2 -15.44 0.53 14.67
CA ARG A 2 -14.66 -0.70 14.87
C ARG A 2 -15.43 -1.86 14.21
N GLU A 3 -15.06 -2.20 12.99
CA GLU A 3 -15.76 -3.21 12.20
C GLU A 3 -14.79 -4.34 11.80
N PRO A 4 -15.19 -5.62 11.94
CA PRO A 4 -14.33 -6.75 11.55
C PRO A 4 -13.91 -6.64 10.08
N PHE A 5 -12.60 -6.83 9.83
CA PHE A 5 -11.99 -6.63 8.52
C PHE A 5 -12.66 -7.44 7.41
N ILE A 6 -12.80 -8.75 7.61
CA ILE A 6 -13.36 -9.67 6.60
C ILE A 6 -14.79 -9.25 6.22
N LYS A 7 -15.67 -9.08 7.21
CA LYS A 7 -17.07 -8.69 6.98
C LYS A 7 -17.20 -7.34 6.28
N PHE A 8 -16.34 -6.37 6.65
CA PHE A 8 -16.36 -5.06 6.02
C PHE A 8 -15.94 -5.15 4.54
N VAL A 9 -14.90 -5.92 4.22
CA VAL A 9 -14.45 -6.14 2.83
C VAL A 9 -15.55 -6.82 2.02
N GLU A 10 -16.15 -7.90 2.53
CA GLU A 10 -17.23 -8.62 1.86
C GLU A 10 -18.41 -7.70 1.48
N ASN A 11 -18.84 -6.86 2.42
CA ASN A 11 -20.06 -6.08 2.28
C ASN A 11 -19.86 -4.70 1.64
N GLN A 12 -18.70 -4.06 1.82
CA GLN A 12 -18.50 -2.66 1.47
C GLN A 12 -17.62 -2.45 0.22
N PHE A 13 -16.79 -3.44 -0.18
CA PHE A 13 -15.91 -3.29 -1.34
C PHE A 13 -16.60 -3.75 -2.62
N ASN A 14 -17.68 -3.05 -3.02
CA ASN A 14 -18.49 -3.34 -4.21
C ASN A 14 -18.44 -2.19 -5.24
N PHE A 15 -17.25 -1.63 -5.45
CA PHE A 15 -17.03 -0.49 -6.35
C PHE A 15 -15.71 -0.67 -7.11
N LYS A 16 -15.60 -0.04 -8.28
CA LYS A 16 -14.34 0.02 -9.03
C LYS A 16 -13.39 1.01 -8.36
N ALA A 17 -12.20 0.57 -8.02
CA ALA A 17 -11.23 1.38 -7.30
C ALA A 17 -9.79 1.13 -7.73
N LEU A 18 -8.98 2.18 -7.66
CA LEU A 18 -7.56 2.06 -7.47
C LEU A 18 -7.29 2.09 -5.96
N ILE A 19 -6.86 0.96 -5.42
CA ILE A 19 -6.54 0.81 -3.99
C ILE A 19 -5.03 0.92 -3.82
N ILE A 20 -4.58 1.74 -2.89
CA ILE A 20 -3.18 1.72 -2.45
C ILE A 20 -3.11 1.25 -1.01
N THR A 21 -2.18 0.36 -0.69
CA THR A 21 -1.81 0.13 0.70
C THR A 21 -0.95 1.29 1.19
N CYS A 22 -1.00 1.59 2.48
CA CYS A 22 -0.23 2.66 3.09
C CYS A 22 0.14 2.27 4.52
N GLY A 23 1.36 2.57 4.95
CA GLY A 23 1.79 2.23 6.31
C GLY A 23 3.26 1.87 6.42
N LEU A 24 3.75 1.76 7.63
CA LEU A 24 5.14 1.43 7.94
C LEU A 24 5.46 -0.04 7.61
N PRO A 25 6.74 -0.41 7.48
CA PRO A 25 7.13 -1.82 7.38
C PRO A 25 6.62 -2.63 8.59
N GLY A 26 6.23 -3.88 8.38
CA GLY A 26 5.75 -4.77 9.46
C GLY A 26 4.29 -4.56 9.90
N THR A 27 3.52 -3.69 9.22
CA THR A 27 2.12 -3.43 9.55
C THR A 27 1.12 -4.28 8.74
N TRP A 28 1.52 -5.42 8.20
CA TRP A 28 0.65 -6.35 7.44
C TRP A 28 -0.05 -5.74 6.21
N LYS A 29 0.62 -4.84 5.47
CA LYS A 29 0.08 -4.27 4.22
C LYS A 29 -0.18 -5.32 3.16
N THR A 30 0.83 -6.14 2.89
CA THR A 30 0.77 -7.20 1.88
C THR A 30 -0.28 -8.24 2.24
N GLU A 31 -0.36 -8.58 3.50
CA GLU A 31 -1.32 -9.54 4.04
C GLU A 31 -2.76 -8.99 3.93
N THR A 32 -2.98 -7.71 4.24
CA THR A 32 -4.30 -7.08 4.04
C THR A 32 -4.68 -7.02 2.57
N ALA A 33 -3.74 -6.71 1.67
CA ALA A 33 -3.96 -6.73 0.23
C ALA A 33 -4.28 -8.14 -0.26
N ALA A 34 -3.55 -9.15 0.22
CA ALA A 34 -3.77 -10.55 -0.13
C ALA A 34 -5.15 -11.05 0.32
N GLU A 35 -5.57 -10.71 1.54
CA GLU A 35 -6.89 -11.12 2.04
C GLU A 35 -8.03 -10.43 1.26
N ILE A 36 -7.90 -9.13 0.92
CA ILE A 36 -8.86 -8.46 0.04
C ILE A 36 -8.91 -9.12 -1.33
N SER A 37 -7.75 -9.45 -1.91
CA SER A 37 -7.68 -10.14 -3.19
C SER A 37 -8.36 -11.51 -3.16
N LYS A 38 -8.16 -12.27 -2.09
CA LYS A 38 -8.81 -13.57 -1.86
C LYS A 38 -10.33 -13.45 -1.81
N ILE A 39 -10.86 -12.44 -1.12
CA ILE A 39 -12.30 -12.21 -0.95
C ILE A 39 -12.95 -11.67 -2.23
N LYS A 40 -12.29 -10.76 -2.94
CA LYS A 40 -12.87 -9.97 -4.05
C LYS A 40 -12.32 -10.31 -5.43
N GLY A 41 -11.27 -11.12 -5.52
CA GLY A 41 -10.60 -11.42 -6.79
C GLY A 41 -9.77 -10.27 -7.38
N TYR A 42 -9.48 -9.21 -6.61
CA TYR A 42 -8.77 -8.04 -7.12
C TYR A 42 -7.30 -8.34 -7.42
N ARG A 43 -6.81 -7.81 -8.53
CA ARG A 43 -5.39 -7.90 -8.91
C ARG A 43 -4.53 -7.11 -7.94
N ILE A 44 -3.41 -7.70 -7.50
CA ILE A 44 -2.37 -7.02 -6.70
C ILE A 44 -1.15 -6.81 -7.58
N ILE A 45 -0.60 -5.58 -7.57
CA ILE A 45 0.72 -5.25 -8.13
C ILE A 45 1.59 -4.82 -6.95
N ARG A 46 2.66 -5.59 -6.70
CA ARG A 46 3.52 -5.42 -5.51
C ARG A 46 4.81 -4.70 -5.87
N SER A 47 5.09 -3.61 -5.18
CA SER A 47 6.32 -2.83 -5.38
C SER A 47 7.59 -3.64 -5.14
N ASP A 48 7.56 -4.62 -4.24
CA ASP A 48 8.71 -5.48 -3.97
C ASP A 48 9.00 -6.42 -5.14
N ILE A 49 7.98 -6.93 -5.84
CA ILE A 49 8.15 -7.73 -7.06
C ILE A 49 8.61 -6.85 -8.22
N VAL A 50 7.97 -5.70 -8.44
CA VAL A 50 8.38 -4.72 -9.46
C VAL A 50 9.84 -4.31 -9.29
N ARG A 51 10.31 -4.19 -8.04
CA ARG A 51 11.70 -3.86 -7.71
C ARG A 51 12.68 -4.91 -8.24
N LEU A 52 12.37 -6.19 -8.15
CA LEU A 52 13.23 -7.26 -8.67
C LEU A 52 13.48 -7.10 -10.18
N ASP A 53 12.45 -6.72 -10.92
CA ASP A 53 12.53 -6.52 -12.37
C ASP A 53 13.27 -5.22 -12.71
N VAL A 54 12.91 -4.11 -12.07
CA VAL A 54 13.49 -2.78 -12.35
C VAL A 54 14.96 -2.70 -11.94
N LEU A 55 15.33 -3.35 -10.84
CA LEU A 55 16.68 -3.33 -10.25
C LEU A 55 17.40 -4.67 -10.38
N LYS A 56 17.09 -5.45 -11.42
CA LYS A 56 17.62 -6.83 -11.63
C LYS A 56 19.14 -6.96 -11.63
N ASN A 57 19.86 -5.86 -11.89
CA ASN A 57 21.32 -5.84 -11.92
C ASN A 57 21.95 -5.24 -10.65
N GLU A 58 21.16 -5.03 -9.61
CA GLU A 58 21.55 -4.36 -8.37
C GLU A 58 21.36 -5.29 -7.16
N ASP A 59 22.18 -5.12 -6.14
CA ASP A 59 21.88 -5.73 -4.83
C ASP A 59 20.78 -4.90 -4.13
N ILE A 60 19.54 -5.38 -4.24
CA ILE A 60 18.36 -4.72 -3.65
C ILE A 60 18.41 -4.64 -2.12
N PHE A 61 19.28 -5.43 -1.46
CA PHE A 61 19.49 -5.41 0.00
C PHE A 61 20.62 -4.45 0.41
N ASP A 62 21.42 -3.93 -0.53
CA ASP A 62 22.39 -2.88 -0.23
C ASP A 62 21.64 -1.63 0.28
N PRO A 63 21.94 -1.13 1.49
CA PRO A 63 21.32 0.07 2.04
C PRO A 63 21.44 1.30 1.13
N LYS A 64 22.52 1.42 0.36
CA LYS A 64 22.72 2.51 -0.60
C LYS A 64 21.73 2.43 -1.75
N ILE A 65 21.45 1.23 -2.26
CA ILE A 65 20.45 0.98 -3.31
C ILE A 65 19.04 1.15 -2.74
N ALA A 66 18.75 0.53 -1.60
CA ALA A 66 17.43 0.59 -0.95
C ALA A 66 17.01 2.02 -0.55
N SER A 67 17.97 2.89 -0.18
CA SER A 67 17.72 4.28 0.21
C SER A 67 17.74 5.29 -0.95
N ASN A 68 18.24 4.89 -2.13
CA ASN A 68 18.36 5.76 -3.31
C ASN A 68 16.99 6.19 -3.82
N MET A 69 16.74 7.50 -3.84
CA MET A 69 15.43 8.05 -4.20
C MET A 69 15.10 7.87 -5.69
N ASP A 70 16.07 7.97 -6.59
CA ASP A 70 15.86 7.81 -8.03
C ASP A 70 15.48 6.35 -8.35
N LYS A 71 16.15 5.39 -7.73
CA LYS A 71 15.84 3.97 -7.85
C LYS A 71 14.46 3.64 -7.28
N ARG A 72 14.12 4.21 -6.14
CA ARG A 72 12.76 4.09 -5.57
C ARG A 72 11.70 4.68 -6.50
N MET A 73 11.99 5.85 -7.08
CA MET A 73 11.09 6.47 -8.05
C MET A 73 10.92 5.64 -9.32
N ALA A 74 12.00 5.02 -9.84
CA ALA A 74 11.90 4.11 -10.98
C ALA A 74 10.96 2.93 -10.69
N VAL A 75 11.05 2.33 -9.50
CA VAL A 75 10.13 1.26 -9.08
C VAL A 75 8.68 1.75 -9.00
N TYR A 76 8.42 2.94 -8.43
CA TYR A 76 7.07 3.49 -8.37
C TYR A 76 6.52 3.86 -9.75
N ASN A 77 7.35 4.40 -10.63
CA ASN A 77 6.92 4.72 -12.00
C ASN A 77 6.51 3.46 -12.76
N GLU A 78 7.26 2.37 -12.61
CA GLU A 78 6.91 1.08 -13.20
C GLU A 78 5.65 0.48 -12.56
N LEU A 79 5.50 0.58 -11.23
CA LEU A 79 4.28 0.17 -10.51
C LEU A 79 3.04 0.90 -11.07
N PHE A 80 3.14 2.20 -11.29
CA PHE A 80 2.07 3.01 -11.86
C PHE A 80 1.77 2.65 -13.32
N ARG A 81 2.81 2.44 -14.13
CA ARG A 81 2.67 2.01 -15.52
C ARG A 81 1.90 0.68 -15.62
N GLN A 82 2.27 -0.31 -14.81
CA GLN A 82 1.57 -1.59 -14.76
C GLN A 82 0.11 -1.46 -14.29
N ALA A 83 -0.15 -0.53 -13.36
CA ALA A 83 -1.52 -0.25 -12.91
C ALA A 83 -2.38 0.33 -14.06
N GLU A 84 -1.86 1.33 -14.76
CA GLU A 84 -2.56 1.97 -15.89
C GLU A 84 -2.83 0.95 -16.99
N GLU A 85 -1.82 0.16 -17.38
CA GLU A 85 -1.98 -0.92 -18.37
C GLU A 85 -3.05 -1.93 -17.98
N PHE A 86 -3.05 -2.39 -16.72
CA PHE A 86 -4.06 -3.32 -16.23
C PHE A 86 -5.47 -2.70 -16.25
N ILE A 87 -5.61 -1.45 -15.81
CA ILE A 87 -6.90 -0.75 -15.79
C ILE A 87 -7.43 -0.54 -17.21
N GLU A 88 -6.57 -0.16 -18.16
CA GLU A 88 -6.96 0.02 -19.56
C GLU A 88 -7.50 -1.26 -20.20
N GLN A 89 -6.83 -2.38 -19.95
CA GLN A 89 -7.19 -3.67 -20.52
C GLN A 89 -8.43 -4.29 -19.88
N ASN A 90 -8.56 -4.21 -18.55
CA ASN A 90 -9.56 -4.97 -17.80
C ASN A 90 -10.70 -4.12 -17.25
N LYS A 91 -10.46 -2.81 -17.03
CA LYS A 91 -11.43 -1.88 -16.39
C LYS A 91 -11.89 -2.36 -15.01
N GLU A 92 -11.00 -3.01 -14.27
CA GLU A 92 -11.25 -3.63 -12.97
C GLU A 92 -10.50 -2.94 -11.84
N THR A 93 -10.86 -3.29 -10.60
CA THR A 93 -10.15 -2.84 -9.40
C THR A 93 -8.75 -3.44 -9.33
N VAL A 94 -7.78 -2.60 -8.98
CA VAL A 94 -6.40 -3.01 -8.75
C VAL A 94 -5.89 -2.50 -7.41
N ILE A 95 -5.07 -3.31 -6.74
CA ILE A 95 -4.40 -2.97 -5.48
C ILE A 95 -2.92 -2.75 -5.77
N LEU A 96 -2.40 -1.57 -5.43
CA LEU A 96 -0.98 -1.28 -5.44
C LEU A 96 -0.41 -1.48 -4.05
N ASP A 97 0.32 -2.57 -3.86
CA ASP A 97 0.93 -2.91 -2.57
C ASP A 97 2.32 -2.28 -2.46
N ALA A 98 2.40 -1.19 -1.70
CA ALA A 98 3.63 -0.48 -1.39
C ALA A 98 3.46 0.34 -0.10
N THR A 99 4.55 0.98 0.38
CA THR A 99 4.49 1.78 1.62
C THR A 99 3.77 3.11 1.45
N PHE A 100 3.81 3.72 0.27
CA PHE A 100 3.22 5.04 -0.02
C PHE A 100 3.49 6.08 1.08
N VAL A 101 4.74 6.18 1.53
CA VAL A 101 5.15 6.98 2.70
C VAL A 101 4.96 8.48 2.52
N THR A 102 5.03 9.00 1.28
CA THR A 102 4.93 10.43 0.99
C THR A 102 3.59 10.81 0.37
N GLN A 103 3.15 12.04 0.62
CA GLN A 103 1.93 12.56 0.02
C GLN A 103 2.04 12.70 -1.51
N GLU A 104 3.25 12.93 -2.03
CA GLU A 104 3.50 13.04 -3.47
C GLU A 104 3.23 11.71 -4.21
N LEU A 105 3.63 10.57 -3.65
CA LEU A 105 3.30 9.26 -4.21
C LEU A 105 1.79 9.01 -4.22
N ARG A 106 1.09 9.42 -3.15
CA ARG A 106 -0.37 9.31 -3.06
C ARG A 106 -1.08 10.21 -4.08
N LYS A 107 -0.55 11.42 -4.35
CA LYS A 107 -1.07 12.31 -5.40
C LYS A 107 -0.96 11.70 -6.78
N LYS A 108 0.18 11.06 -7.10
CA LYS A 108 0.37 10.36 -8.38
C LYS A 108 -0.66 9.24 -8.55
N ALA A 109 -0.85 8.39 -7.53
CA ALA A 109 -1.86 7.34 -7.56
C ALA A 109 -3.30 7.90 -7.67
N ALA A 110 -3.61 8.98 -6.93
CA ALA A 110 -4.91 9.66 -7.02
C ALA A 110 -5.20 10.20 -8.42
N LYS A 111 -4.17 10.75 -9.10
CA LYS A 111 -4.31 11.21 -10.49
C LYS A 111 -4.65 10.07 -11.45
N ILE A 112 -4.04 8.90 -11.28
CA ILE A 112 -4.39 7.71 -12.07
C ILE A 112 -5.87 7.35 -11.83
N ALA A 113 -6.30 7.22 -10.57
CA ALA A 113 -7.70 6.92 -10.26
C ALA A 113 -8.66 7.93 -10.89
N ALA A 114 -8.32 9.24 -10.89
CA ALA A 114 -9.11 10.29 -11.50
C ALA A 114 -9.18 10.13 -13.03
N ASN A 115 -8.05 9.86 -13.71
CA ASN A 115 -7.99 9.66 -15.16
C ASN A 115 -8.89 8.52 -15.66
N TYR A 116 -9.06 7.48 -14.85
CA TYR A 116 -9.87 6.31 -15.18
C TYR A 116 -11.25 6.30 -14.50
N ASN A 117 -11.66 7.43 -13.89
CA ASN A 117 -12.96 7.57 -13.21
C ASN A 117 -13.22 6.47 -12.18
N MET A 118 -12.21 6.12 -11.40
CA MET A 118 -12.26 5.12 -10.34
C MET A 118 -12.31 5.77 -8.97
N VAL A 119 -12.86 5.07 -7.98
CA VAL A 119 -12.69 5.47 -6.57
C VAL A 119 -11.23 5.33 -6.18
N PHE A 120 -10.67 6.33 -5.50
CA PHE A 120 -9.34 6.22 -4.92
C PHE A 120 -9.44 5.80 -3.45
N LEU A 121 -8.98 4.59 -3.14
CA LEU A 121 -9.00 4.05 -1.79
C LEU A 121 -7.58 3.98 -1.21
N ILE A 122 -7.35 4.66 -0.11
CA ILE A 122 -6.13 4.52 0.70
C ILE A 122 -6.44 3.55 1.85
N LEU A 123 -5.80 2.38 1.83
CA LEU A 123 -5.88 1.38 2.88
C LEU A 123 -4.65 1.52 3.77
N GLN A 124 -4.78 2.23 4.87
CA GLN A 124 -3.70 2.42 5.83
C GLN A 124 -3.73 1.32 6.89
N THR A 125 -2.63 0.57 7.03
CA THR A 125 -2.45 -0.40 8.10
C THR A 125 -1.71 0.21 9.27
N SER A 126 -2.09 -0.18 10.50
CA SER A 126 -1.53 0.34 11.74
C SER A 126 -1.44 -0.75 12.80
N CYS A 127 -0.30 -0.81 13.48
CA CYS A 127 -0.10 -1.61 14.70
C CYS A 127 0.97 -0.93 15.56
N SER A 128 1.24 -1.48 16.75
CA SER A 128 2.32 -1.00 17.62
C SER A 128 3.69 -1.12 16.94
N GLU A 129 4.63 -0.31 17.39
CA GLU A 129 6.03 -0.37 16.95
C GLU A 129 6.65 -1.71 17.28
N GLU A 130 6.35 -2.23 18.46
CA GLU A 130 6.82 -3.53 18.97
C GLU A 130 6.36 -4.66 18.04
N ALA A 131 5.09 -4.70 17.67
CA ALA A 131 4.56 -5.69 16.74
C ALA A 131 5.23 -5.58 15.36
N SER A 132 5.38 -4.35 14.85
CA SER A 132 6.04 -4.10 13.56
C SER A 132 7.49 -4.58 13.55
N ILE A 133 8.28 -4.23 14.56
CA ILE A 133 9.70 -4.60 14.67
C ILE A 133 9.82 -6.12 14.84
N SER A 134 9.01 -6.74 15.71
CA SER A 134 9.00 -8.19 15.90
C SER A 134 8.78 -8.95 14.59
N ARG A 135 7.86 -8.48 13.73
CA ARG A 135 7.58 -9.07 12.42
C ARG A 135 8.74 -8.86 11.44
N ILE A 136 9.33 -7.68 11.43
CA ILE A 136 10.49 -7.37 10.57
C ILE A 136 11.67 -8.28 10.91
N MET A 137 11.95 -8.51 12.19
CA MET A 137 13.08 -9.33 12.65
C MET A 137 12.92 -10.81 12.33
N LYS A 138 11.72 -11.28 12.01
CA LYS A 138 11.47 -12.66 11.55
C LYS A 138 11.70 -12.86 10.05
N ARG A 139 11.86 -11.78 9.27
CA ARG A 139 12.07 -11.84 7.81
C ARG A 139 13.50 -12.29 7.49
N THR A 140 13.63 -13.03 6.40
CA THR A 140 14.94 -13.44 5.86
C THR A 140 15.08 -13.00 4.41
N LYS A 141 16.31 -12.99 3.89
CA LYS A 141 16.56 -12.69 2.46
C LYS A 141 16.07 -13.80 1.55
N GLU A 142 16.05 -15.04 2.04
CA GLU A 142 15.63 -16.24 1.29
C GLU A 142 14.12 -16.23 1.02
N ASN A 143 13.34 -15.77 2.01
CA ASN A 143 11.90 -15.57 1.87
C ASN A 143 11.63 -14.10 1.61
N TYR A 144 11.93 -13.63 0.38
CA TYR A 144 11.81 -12.23 0.03
C TYR A 144 10.36 -11.73 0.12
N GLU A 145 10.05 -11.04 1.19
CA GLU A 145 8.76 -10.37 1.42
C GLU A 145 8.88 -8.86 1.30
N SER A 146 10.03 -8.30 1.65
CA SER A 146 10.28 -6.85 1.66
C SER A 146 11.78 -6.54 1.88
N ASN A 147 12.23 -5.38 1.44
CA ASN A 147 13.59 -4.87 1.71
C ASN A 147 13.79 -4.39 3.16
N ALA A 148 12.74 -4.26 3.96
CA ALA A 148 12.86 -3.83 5.36
C ALA A 148 13.12 -5.06 6.26
N LEU A 149 14.39 -5.32 6.54
CA LEU A 149 14.86 -6.46 7.33
C LEU A 149 15.38 -6.07 8.73
N THR A 150 15.39 -4.78 9.07
CA THR A 150 15.97 -4.27 10.31
C THR A 150 15.06 -3.25 11.01
N ALA A 151 15.23 -3.11 12.33
CA ALA A 151 14.58 -2.05 13.10
C ALA A 151 14.96 -0.66 12.58
N GLU A 152 16.20 -0.48 12.10
CA GLU A 152 16.66 0.78 11.51
C GLU A 152 15.86 1.14 10.24
N ALA A 153 15.58 0.15 9.39
CA ALA A 153 14.73 0.35 8.20
C ALA A 153 13.32 0.81 8.58
N TYR A 154 12.76 0.30 9.68
CA TYR A 154 11.49 0.79 10.24
C TYR A 154 11.60 2.26 10.66
N GLN A 155 12.60 2.63 11.47
CA GLN A 155 12.80 3.99 11.96
C GLN A 155 13.01 4.99 10.81
N ASN A 156 13.77 4.61 9.79
CA ASN A 156 14.00 5.44 8.61
C ASN A 156 12.70 5.68 7.80
N ASN A 157 11.83 4.69 7.69
CA ASN A 157 10.51 4.87 7.08
C ASN A 157 9.59 5.72 7.97
N LYS A 158 9.61 5.53 9.28
CA LYS A 158 8.83 6.31 10.25
C LYS A 158 9.15 7.80 10.18
N LYS A 159 10.43 8.16 10.09
CA LYS A 159 10.88 9.56 9.92
C LYS A 159 10.39 10.19 8.61
N LYS A 160 10.22 9.40 7.55
CA LYS A 160 9.79 9.87 6.22
C LYS A 160 8.29 9.80 6.02
N PHE A 161 7.55 9.16 6.94
CA PHE A 161 6.13 8.93 6.78
C PHE A 161 5.33 10.23 6.99
N GLU A 162 4.72 10.69 5.92
CA GLU A 162 3.85 11.87 5.93
C GLU A 162 2.41 11.46 6.27
N PRO A 163 1.70 12.21 7.13
CA PRO A 163 0.27 11.99 7.37
C PRO A 163 -0.55 12.01 6.08
N VAL A 164 -1.55 11.14 6.00
CA VAL A 164 -2.47 11.11 4.85
C VAL A 164 -3.38 12.34 4.87
N LYS A 165 -3.26 13.21 3.87
CA LYS A 165 -4.05 14.45 3.73
C LYS A 165 -5.01 14.33 2.55
N ILE A 166 -6.20 13.71 2.77
CA ILE A 166 -7.19 13.50 1.70
C ILE A 166 -7.72 14.80 1.10
N LYS A 167 -7.77 15.89 1.89
CA LYS A 167 -8.20 17.22 1.39
C LYS A 167 -7.27 17.74 0.30
N ASP A 168 -5.96 17.50 0.39
CA ASP A 168 -4.99 17.93 -0.62
C ASP A 168 -5.17 17.14 -1.93
N LEU A 169 -5.50 15.85 -1.83
CA LEU A 169 -5.81 15.01 -2.98
C LEU A 169 -7.10 15.46 -3.67
N LYS A 170 -8.12 15.82 -2.89
CA LYS A 170 -9.41 16.32 -3.39
C LYS A 170 -9.27 17.67 -4.08
N LYS A 171 -8.42 18.57 -3.58
CA LYS A 171 -8.13 19.86 -4.24
C LYS A 171 -7.52 19.69 -5.63
N LEU A 172 -6.66 18.68 -5.81
CA LEU A 172 -6.02 18.39 -7.10
C LEU A 172 -6.95 17.66 -8.08
N ASN A 173 -7.91 16.91 -7.55
CA ASN A 173 -8.85 16.10 -8.32
C ASN A 173 -10.28 16.31 -7.74
N PRO A 174 -10.96 17.42 -8.08
CA PRO A 174 -12.23 17.82 -7.43
C PRO A 174 -13.36 16.80 -7.55
N ASP A 175 -13.42 16.06 -8.67
CA ASP A 175 -14.49 15.07 -8.93
C ASP A 175 -14.15 13.67 -8.40
N LEU A 176 -12.89 13.43 -7.98
CA LEU A 176 -12.45 12.14 -7.51
C LEU A 176 -13.13 11.77 -6.18
N LYS A 177 -13.76 10.59 -6.13
CA LYS A 177 -14.22 10.01 -4.87
C LYS A 177 -13.04 9.40 -4.13
N ILE A 178 -12.75 9.89 -2.93
CA ILE A 178 -11.61 9.47 -2.12
C ILE A 178 -12.09 8.83 -0.83
N MET A 179 -11.54 7.67 -0.52
CA MET A 179 -11.75 6.97 0.75
C MET A 179 -10.40 6.73 1.42
N HIS A 180 -10.32 6.97 2.70
CA HIS A 180 -9.18 6.61 3.54
C HIS A 180 -9.68 5.74 4.68
N LEU A 181 -9.29 4.48 4.66
CA LEU A 181 -9.59 3.47 5.67
C LEU A 181 -8.34 3.17 6.49
N THR A 182 -8.48 3.07 7.79
CA THR A 182 -7.41 2.60 8.68
C THR A 182 -7.78 1.23 9.23
N VAL A 183 -6.87 0.27 9.06
CA VAL A 183 -6.99 -1.09 9.58
C VAL A 183 -6.00 -1.26 10.73
N GLU A 184 -6.52 -1.66 11.89
CA GLU A 184 -5.72 -2.12 13.02
C GLU A 184 -5.31 -3.58 12.77
N THR A 185 -4.00 -3.83 12.74
CA THR A 185 -3.40 -5.14 12.45
C THR A 185 -2.45 -5.56 13.58
N GLU A 186 -2.86 -5.34 14.84
CA GLU A 186 -2.02 -5.61 16.02
C GLU A 186 -1.70 -7.09 16.17
N TYR A 187 -2.65 -7.95 15.87
CA TYR A 187 -2.52 -9.41 15.97
C TYR A 187 -2.39 -10.03 14.58
N ASP A 188 -1.84 -11.26 14.48
CA ASP A 188 -1.45 -11.84 13.22
C ASP A 188 -2.62 -12.36 12.35
N PRO A 189 -3.61 -13.12 12.83
CA PRO A 189 -4.64 -13.66 11.94
C PRO A 189 -5.64 -12.59 11.51
N PRO A 190 -6.05 -12.58 10.22
CA PRO A 190 -6.96 -11.56 9.64
C PRO A 190 -8.31 -11.43 10.35
N GLU A 191 -8.77 -12.47 11.03
CA GLU A 191 -10.00 -12.49 11.82
C GLU A 191 -9.95 -11.54 13.02
N THR A 192 -8.73 -11.13 13.43
CA THR A 192 -8.49 -10.22 14.55
C THR A 192 -8.32 -8.77 14.12
N TRP A 193 -8.34 -8.50 12.79
CA TRP A 193 -8.19 -7.14 12.27
C TRP A 193 -9.50 -6.40 12.22
N TYR A 194 -9.43 -5.08 12.42
CA TYR A 194 -10.60 -4.20 12.42
C TYR A 194 -10.33 -2.94 11.62
N PHE A 195 -11.32 -2.51 10.85
CA PHE A 195 -11.37 -1.12 10.38
C PHE A 195 -11.73 -0.21 11.56
N ILE A 196 -10.85 0.74 11.87
CA ILE A 196 -10.98 1.63 13.03
C ILE A 196 -11.26 3.08 12.65
N ASP A 197 -11.01 3.48 11.41
CA ASP A 197 -11.32 4.82 10.90
C ASP A 197 -11.72 4.77 9.43
N LEU A 198 -12.62 5.66 9.03
CA LEU A 198 -13.07 5.87 7.66
C LEU A 198 -13.30 7.35 7.40
N LYS A 199 -12.56 7.93 6.45
CA LYS A 199 -12.75 9.28 5.94
C LYS A 199 -13.14 9.20 4.47
N LYS A 200 -14.14 10.00 4.06
CA LYS A 200 -14.62 10.10 2.67
C LYS A 200 -14.65 11.56 2.22
N LEU A 201 -14.30 11.79 0.97
CA LEU A 201 -14.43 13.08 0.28
C LEU A 201 -14.92 12.90 -1.16
#